data_3d3c2d492fb7da94aad3abe332d70e10
#
_entry.id   3d3c2d492fb7da94aad3abe332d70e10
#
_cell.length_a   1.000
_cell.length_b   1.000
_cell.length_c   1.000
_cell.angle_alpha   90.00
_cell.angle_beta   90.00
_cell.angle_gamma   90.00
#
_symmetry.space_group_name_H-M   'P 1'
#
loop_
_entity.id
_entity.type
_entity.pdbx_description
1 polymer ?
#
loop_
_entity_poly.entity_id
_entity_poly.type
_entity_poly.pdbx_seq_one_letter_code
_entity_poly.pdbx_strand_id
1 'polypeptide(L)'
;MSVGGEWTGRRRVGNCLRVPEPRPGSWEGRVTQGRDLGGQNDSSQYLCHLRSLEPALEGGGRGGPPVGGASSGRCRSGPRPGRLSRGRDLGLPAPRHPSVSTSSVRAPPMARNVLLLLPPLLLAAAGLTGLLLLCVSTRDVREPPTLKYGIVLDAGSSHTSMFIYKWPADKENDTGIVGQHSSCHVRGSGISSYADNPSGAGQSLAECLDQALRDVPKNRHVGTPLYLGATAGMRLLNLTSPEASASVLAAVTRKLSQYPFDFRGARILSGQEEGVFGWVTANYLLENFIKITFETASPAEDPSNEVQLRLYGQHYRVYTHSFLCYGRDQVLQRLLASVLQAHKQTHSSHPCWPKGYSTQVALRDVFESPCTAGQRPQTFHSSDRVHLSGSSNPALCRSLVLGLFNISSCRFSRCSFNGVFQPPVAGNFIGFSAFFYTVDFLRTVMGLPVTTIEQLEAAVVTLCNQAWSELQARAPDQGDRLPHYCAGAMFVQQLLSRGYGFDQRTFGGVTFQKKAGDTAVGWALGYMLNLTNLIPAEPSRLLKGTDFSSWVVLLLLFAALLLAALVLLLCQARSTKSPSAI
;
A
#
# COMPACT_ATOMS: atom_id res chain seq x y z
N MET A 1 -15.44 22.93 -62.28
CA MET A 1 -15.75 24.33 -61.94
C MET A 1 -15.20 24.53 -60.51
N SER A 2 -13.97 24.92 -60.31
CA SER A 2 -13.29 26.20 -60.39
C SER A 2 -13.93 27.33 -59.59
N VAL A 3 -13.27 27.74 -58.47
CA VAL A 3 -12.82 29.05 -57.97
C VAL A 3 -12.53 28.84 -56.46
N GLY A 4 -11.38 28.97 -55.87
CA GLY A 4 -10.27 29.89 -56.01
C GLY A 4 -10.41 31.06 -55.03
N GLY A 5 -9.55 31.15 -54.01
CA GLY A 5 -9.55 32.30 -53.11
C GLY A 5 -8.46 32.20 -52.02
N GLU A 6 -7.20 32.53 -52.40
CA GLU A 6 -6.13 32.91 -51.48
C GLU A 6 -6.47 34.18 -50.69
N TRP A 7 -6.05 34.26 -49.43
CA TRP A 7 -5.70 35.52 -48.78
C TRP A 7 -4.51 35.37 -47.84
N THR A 8 -3.51 36.15 -48.20
CA THR A 8 -2.20 36.33 -47.56
C THR A 8 -2.23 37.28 -46.37
N GLY A 9 -1.42 36.96 -45.35
CA GLY A 9 -0.52 37.93 -44.71
C GLY A 9 -0.96 38.70 -43.50
N ARG A 10 -0.32 38.50 -42.40
CA ARG A 10 0.62 39.45 -41.73
C ARG A 10 1.01 38.99 -40.33
N ARG A 11 2.31 38.95 -40.10
CA ARG A 11 2.97 38.89 -38.79
C ARG A 11 2.61 40.13 -37.96
N ARG A 12 2.38 39.95 -36.66
CA ARG A 12 2.73 40.95 -35.65
C ARG A 12 3.43 40.28 -34.47
N VAL A 13 4.63 40.78 -34.21
CA VAL A 13 5.44 40.61 -33.00
C VAL A 13 4.80 41.48 -31.91
N GLY A 14 4.70 40.96 -30.68
CA GLY A 14 4.24 41.80 -29.56
C GLY A 14 4.33 41.08 -28.22
N ASN A 15 5.43 41.35 -27.53
CA ASN A 15 5.62 41.52 -26.08
C ASN A 15 5.30 40.39 -25.12
N CYS A 16 6.41 39.85 -24.56
CA CYS A 16 6.48 39.22 -23.23
C CYS A 16 5.91 40.13 -22.12
N LEU A 17 4.91 39.66 -21.42
CA LEU A 17 4.58 40.15 -20.09
C LEU A 17 4.91 39.06 -19.09
N ARG A 18 5.82 39.38 -18.16
CA ARG A 18 6.13 38.58 -16.95
C ARG A 18 4.86 38.44 -16.12
N VAL A 19 4.48 37.22 -15.78
CA VAL A 19 3.50 36.94 -14.75
C VAL A 19 4.27 36.57 -13.47
N PRO A 20 3.94 37.17 -12.32
CA PRO A 20 4.61 36.89 -11.04
C PRO A 20 4.21 35.53 -10.48
N GLU A 21 5.16 34.88 -9.78
CA GLU A 21 4.97 33.63 -9.03
C GLU A 21 3.84 33.76 -7.98
N PRO A 22 2.95 32.79 -7.85
CA PRO A 22 2.01 32.75 -6.75
C PRO A 22 2.65 32.08 -5.51
N ARG A 23 2.49 32.75 -4.37
CA ARG A 23 2.80 32.24 -3.03
C ARG A 23 1.97 31.00 -2.69
N PRO A 24 2.45 30.11 -1.81
CA PRO A 24 1.72 28.90 -1.41
C PRO A 24 0.56 29.24 -0.47
N GLY A 25 -0.64 28.97 -0.90
CA GLY A 25 -1.86 29.15 -0.12
C GLY A 25 -3.00 28.33 -0.74
N SER A 26 -3.55 27.47 0.09
CA SER A 26 -4.87 26.81 0.00
C SER A 26 -5.31 26.25 -1.35
N TRP A 27 -5.32 24.91 -1.44
CA TRP A 27 -5.98 24.16 -2.48
C TRP A 27 -7.52 24.14 -2.28
N GLU A 28 -8.18 25.21 -2.65
CA GLU A 28 -9.58 25.17 -3.04
C GLU A 28 -9.63 25.24 -4.57
N GLY A 29 -9.70 24.06 -5.21
CA GLY A 29 -9.75 23.93 -6.64
C GLY A 29 -11.15 24.23 -7.19
N ARG A 30 -11.33 25.42 -7.71
CA ARG A 30 -12.44 25.75 -8.60
C ARG A 30 -12.14 25.14 -9.98
N VAL A 31 -12.87 24.09 -10.34
CA VAL A 31 -12.85 23.51 -11.69
C VAL A 31 -13.56 24.47 -12.64
N THR A 32 -12.80 25.17 -13.45
CA THR A 32 -13.32 25.82 -14.66
C THR A 32 -13.47 24.78 -15.75
N GLN A 33 -14.69 24.65 -16.29
CA GLN A 33 -15.00 23.82 -17.44
C GLN A 33 -14.24 24.32 -18.68
N GLY A 34 -13.18 23.62 -19.05
CA GLY A 34 -12.61 23.64 -20.39
C GLY A 34 -13.26 22.52 -21.20
N ARG A 35 -14.00 22.87 -22.24
CA ARG A 35 -14.46 21.90 -23.25
C ARG A 35 -13.24 21.39 -23.99
N ASP A 36 -12.88 20.14 -23.78
CA ASP A 36 -12.05 19.36 -24.68
C ASP A 36 -12.81 18.12 -25.12
N LEU A 37 -12.97 18.04 -26.44
CA LEU A 37 -13.57 16.94 -27.17
C LEU A 37 -12.53 15.81 -27.27
N GLY A 38 -12.90 14.62 -26.75
CA GLY A 38 -12.28 13.36 -27.14
C GLY A 38 -11.18 12.83 -26.24
N GLY A 39 -11.57 12.12 -25.20
CA GLY A 39 -10.70 11.25 -24.44
C GLY A 39 -11.53 10.24 -23.68
N GLN A 40 -11.75 9.10 -24.28
CA GLN A 40 -12.43 7.97 -23.64
C GLN A 40 -11.46 7.26 -22.70
N ASN A 41 -11.87 6.96 -21.49
CA ASN A 41 -11.13 6.16 -20.52
C ASN A 41 -12.09 5.48 -19.58
N ASP A 42 -11.99 4.30 -19.19
CA ASP A 42 -11.15 3.66 -18.24
C ASP A 42 -11.73 2.41 -17.59
N SER A 43 -11.05 1.38 -17.36
CA SER A 43 -10.99 0.59 -16.13
C SER A 43 -9.99 -0.56 -16.18
N SER A 44 -9.19 -0.45 -15.35
CA SER A 44 -8.34 -1.18 -14.39
C SER A 44 -7.97 -2.60 -14.78
N GLN A 45 -6.90 -2.72 -15.54
CA GLN A 45 -5.96 -3.81 -15.35
C GLN A 45 -4.57 -3.18 -15.29
N TYR A 46 -3.93 -3.28 -14.13
CA TYR A 46 -2.59 -2.75 -13.94
C TYR A 46 -1.56 -3.86 -14.00
N LEU A 47 -0.58 -3.68 -14.88
CA LEU A 47 0.69 -4.38 -14.81
C LEU A 47 1.72 -3.39 -14.28
N CYS A 48 2.10 -3.53 -13.01
CA CYS A 48 3.10 -2.65 -12.41
C CYS A 48 4.51 -3.07 -12.83
N HIS A 49 5.29 -2.14 -13.36
CA HIS A 49 6.69 -2.35 -13.71
C HIS A 49 7.57 -2.20 -12.45
N LEU A 50 8.27 -3.29 -12.10
CA LEU A 50 9.27 -3.32 -11.05
C LEU A 50 10.65 -3.31 -11.71
N ARG A 51 11.40 -2.23 -11.56
CA ARG A 51 12.79 -2.19 -12.02
C ARG A 51 13.72 -2.60 -10.89
N SER A 52 14.22 -3.82 -10.91
CA SER A 52 15.40 -4.21 -10.16
C SER A 52 16.62 -4.11 -11.10
N LEU A 53 17.60 -3.30 -10.74
CA LEU A 53 18.91 -3.28 -11.37
C LEU A 53 19.81 -4.26 -10.64
N GLU A 54 20.21 -5.33 -11.31
CA GLU A 54 21.38 -6.10 -10.88
C GLU A 54 22.65 -5.27 -11.15
N PRO A 55 23.62 -5.24 -10.21
CA PRO A 55 24.90 -4.61 -10.49
C PRO A 55 25.71 -5.48 -11.46
N ALA A 56 26.07 -4.94 -12.60
CA ALA A 56 27.07 -5.53 -13.48
C ALA A 56 28.43 -5.51 -12.77
N LEU A 57 28.91 -6.66 -12.31
CA LEU A 57 30.30 -6.87 -11.94
C LEU A 57 31.05 -7.35 -13.18
N GLU A 58 31.77 -6.45 -13.82
CA GLU A 58 32.92 -6.80 -14.66
C GLU A 58 34.08 -7.22 -13.76
N GLY A 59 34.67 -8.35 -14.06
CA GLY A 59 35.90 -8.78 -13.41
C GLY A 59 36.36 -10.16 -13.85
N GLY A 60 37.23 -10.21 -14.85
CA GLY A 60 37.75 -11.42 -15.46
C GLY A 60 38.69 -12.25 -14.57
N GLY A 61 38.85 -13.50 -14.95
CA GLY A 61 40.01 -14.30 -14.59
C GLY A 61 39.79 -15.77 -14.25
N ARG A 62 39.83 -16.60 -15.22
CA ARG A 62 40.41 -17.97 -15.32
C ARG A 62 40.61 -18.83 -14.08
N GLY A 63 40.18 -20.09 -14.15
CA GLY A 63 40.81 -21.26 -13.54
C GLY A 63 39.85 -22.31 -13.03
N GLY A 64 39.81 -23.44 -13.68
CA GLY A 64 38.94 -24.60 -13.48
C GLY A 64 39.27 -25.49 -12.28
N PRO A 65 38.61 -26.67 -12.22
CA PRO A 65 38.16 -27.34 -11.01
C PRO A 65 39.08 -28.53 -10.62
N PRO A 66 38.72 -29.52 -9.80
CA PRO A 66 37.53 -29.86 -9.02
C PRO A 66 37.80 -30.49 -7.62
N VAL A 67 36.76 -31.11 -7.08
CA VAL A 67 36.68 -32.25 -6.14
C VAL A 67 36.40 -31.99 -4.66
N GLY A 68 35.23 -32.43 -4.24
CA GLY A 68 34.98 -33.43 -3.24
C GLY A 68 34.74 -32.99 -1.78
N GLY A 69 33.67 -33.50 -1.22
CA GLY A 69 33.62 -33.82 0.19
C GLY A 69 32.39 -33.35 0.97
N ALA A 70 31.45 -34.27 1.12
CA ALA A 70 30.34 -34.16 2.07
C ALA A 70 30.83 -34.27 3.52
N SER A 71 30.22 -33.55 4.46
CA SER A 71 29.86 -34.12 5.75
C SER A 71 28.87 -33.25 6.54
N SER A 72 27.85 -33.92 7.01
CA SER A 72 26.78 -33.55 7.91
C SER A 72 27.30 -33.15 9.30
N GLY A 73 26.75 -32.07 9.86
CA GLY A 73 26.93 -31.71 11.26
C GLY A 73 25.63 -31.24 11.89
N ARG A 74 24.98 -32.13 12.64
CA ARG A 74 23.83 -31.83 13.50
C ARG A 74 24.28 -31.06 14.73
N CYS A 75 23.67 -29.96 15.04
CA CYS A 75 23.70 -29.35 16.37
C CYS A 75 22.50 -29.80 17.20
N ARG A 76 22.81 -30.40 18.35
CA ARG A 76 21.87 -30.77 19.41
C ARG A 76 21.82 -29.70 20.49
N SER A 77 20.62 -29.48 20.97
CA SER A 77 20.13 -28.70 22.10
C SER A 77 20.74 -29.09 23.44
N GLY A 78 21.03 -28.08 24.31
CA GLY A 78 21.39 -28.26 25.71
C GLY A 78 20.19 -28.39 26.65
N PRO A 79 20.44 -28.77 27.91
CA PRO A 79 19.36 -28.64 28.89
C PRO A 79 19.73 -27.75 30.10
N ARG A 80 18.67 -27.32 30.77
CA ARG A 80 18.59 -26.53 32.00
C ARG A 80 18.87 -27.32 33.26
N PRO A 81 19.03 -26.62 34.43
CA PRO A 81 19.66 -27.14 35.62
C PRO A 81 18.70 -27.82 36.61
N GLY A 82 19.26 -28.75 37.35
CA GLY A 82 18.60 -29.48 38.43
C GLY A 82 19.10 -29.05 39.82
N ARG A 83 18.19 -29.08 40.72
CA ARG A 83 18.21 -28.77 42.16
C ARG A 83 18.68 -29.98 43.01
N LEU A 84 19.09 -29.67 44.29
CA LEU A 84 19.13 -30.56 45.49
C LEU A 84 20.46 -31.36 45.65
N SER A 85 20.99 -31.59 46.83
CA SER A 85 20.57 -31.52 48.25
C SER A 85 21.76 -31.90 49.16
N ARG A 86 21.73 -31.39 50.37
CA ARG A 86 22.13 -31.96 51.67
C ARG A 86 23.19 -33.08 51.77
N GLY A 87 24.08 -32.90 52.72
CA GLY A 87 24.66 -33.99 53.52
C GLY A 87 26.01 -33.67 54.12
N ARG A 88 26.03 -33.31 55.34
CA ARG A 88 26.58 -33.95 56.56
C ARG A 88 28.07 -33.93 56.80
N ASP A 89 28.43 -33.20 57.88
CA ASP A 89 29.24 -33.56 59.04
C ASP A 89 30.59 -34.30 58.89
N LEU A 90 31.58 -33.70 59.55
CA LEU A 90 32.64 -34.24 60.38
C LEU A 90 33.73 -33.15 60.53
N GLY A 91 34.02 -32.50 61.63
CA GLY A 91 34.37 -32.96 62.98
C GLY A 91 35.80 -32.51 63.28
N LEU A 92 35.96 -31.36 63.97
CA LEU A 92 36.94 -30.93 64.94
C LEU A 92 38.49 -31.35 64.75
N PRO A 93 39.48 -30.60 65.30
CA PRO A 93 39.47 -29.79 66.53
C PRO A 93 40.19 -28.43 66.47
N ALA A 94 39.87 -27.60 67.46
CA ALA A 94 40.53 -26.33 67.76
C ALA A 94 41.91 -26.47 68.34
N PRO A 95 42.75 -25.44 68.27
CA PRO A 95 43.69 -25.12 69.36
C PRO A 95 43.59 -23.65 69.79
N ARG A 96 43.36 -23.54 71.06
CA ARG A 96 43.89 -22.63 72.08
C ARG A 96 44.40 -21.23 71.74
N HIS A 97 43.82 -20.29 72.46
CA HIS A 97 44.27 -18.91 72.63
C HIS A 97 45.70 -18.77 73.17
N PRO A 98 46.34 -17.63 72.83
CA PRO A 98 46.92 -16.86 73.87
C PRO A 98 46.33 -15.46 74.00
N SER A 99 46.07 -15.09 75.22
CA SER A 99 45.71 -13.78 75.73
C SER A 99 46.83 -12.76 75.39
N VAL A 100 46.45 -11.70 74.66
CA VAL A 100 47.27 -10.51 74.51
C VAL A 100 46.54 -9.32 75.13
N SER A 101 47.21 -8.76 76.12
CA SER A 101 46.83 -7.59 76.89
C SER A 101 46.49 -6.37 76.00
N THR A 102 45.34 -5.77 76.25
CA THR A 102 44.95 -4.47 75.72
C THR A 102 45.79 -3.36 76.34
N SER A 103 46.83 -2.93 75.64
CA SER A 103 47.40 -1.60 75.84
C SER A 103 46.54 -0.56 75.12
N SER A 104 45.85 0.27 75.88
CA SER A 104 45.10 1.43 75.34
C SER A 104 46.05 2.45 74.77
N VAL A 105 46.24 2.44 73.46
CA VAL A 105 46.86 3.54 72.75
C VAL A 105 45.87 4.68 72.65
N ARG A 106 46.04 5.72 73.46
CA ARG A 106 45.36 7.01 73.34
C ARG A 106 45.77 7.60 71.97
N ALA A 107 44.80 7.66 71.00
CA ALA A 107 44.95 8.38 69.76
C ALA A 107 45.22 9.88 70.03
N PRO A 108 46.11 10.52 69.27
CA PRO A 108 46.35 11.95 69.43
C PRO A 108 45.13 12.80 69.23
N PRO A 109 44.93 13.94 69.91
CA PRO A 109 43.72 14.73 69.92
C PRO A 109 43.30 15.26 68.52
N MET A 110 44.18 15.33 67.52
CA MET A 110 43.88 15.68 66.12
C MET A 110 43.04 14.62 65.40
N ALA A 111 43.28 13.32 65.67
CA ALA A 111 42.49 12.25 64.97
C ALA A 111 41.05 12.20 65.43
N ARG A 112 40.73 12.63 66.64
CA ARG A 112 39.39 12.64 67.18
C ARG A 112 38.48 13.73 66.58
N ASN A 113 39.05 14.89 66.24
CA ASN A 113 38.32 15.98 65.58
C ASN A 113 38.04 15.67 64.11
N VAL A 114 38.95 14.99 63.41
CA VAL A 114 38.76 14.54 62.02
C VAL A 114 37.68 13.44 61.95
N LEU A 115 37.66 12.52 62.91
CA LEU A 115 36.65 11.43 62.94
C LEU A 115 35.23 11.96 63.20
N LEU A 116 35.08 13.06 63.97
CA LEU A 116 33.77 13.70 64.23
C LEU A 116 33.26 14.49 63.04
N LEU A 117 34.12 15.02 62.16
CA LEU A 117 33.72 15.76 60.96
C LEU A 117 33.38 14.85 59.77
N LEU A 118 33.79 13.58 59.81
CA LEU A 118 33.59 12.61 58.73
C LEU A 118 32.10 12.37 58.37
N PRO A 119 31.18 12.14 59.33
CA PRO A 119 29.77 11.89 59.02
C PRO A 119 29.06 13.07 58.32
N PRO A 120 29.14 14.33 58.78
CA PRO A 120 28.50 15.43 58.09
C PRO A 120 29.12 15.73 56.70
N LEU A 121 30.43 15.49 56.53
CA LEU A 121 31.09 15.64 55.23
C LEU A 121 30.64 14.57 54.23
N LEU A 122 30.47 13.32 54.70
CA LEU A 122 29.91 12.24 53.83
C LEU A 122 28.48 12.51 53.43
N LEU A 123 27.64 13.00 54.36
CA LEU A 123 26.25 13.41 54.04
C LEU A 123 26.20 14.57 53.05
N ALA A 124 27.07 15.57 53.24
CA ALA A 124 27.19 16.70 52.33
C ALA A 124 27.64 16.26 50.93
N ALA A 125 28.65 15.37 50.87
CA ALA A 125 29.14 14.82 49.60
C ALA A 125 28.05 13.99 48.90
N ALA A 126 27.34 13.12 49.63
CA ALA A 126 26.23 12.32 49.07
C ALA A 126 25.08 13.20 48.57
N GLY A 127 24.69 14.22 49.34
CA GLY A 127 23.64 15.16 48.93
C GLY A 127 24.03 15.98 47.72
N LEU A 128 25.24 16.50 47.66
CA LEU A 128 25.76 17.27 46.54
C LEU A 128 25.88 16.43 45.28
N THR A 129 26.46 15.24 45.41
CA THR A 129 26.61 14.29 44.28
C THR A 129 25.27 13.87 43.75
N GLY A 130 24.28 13.60 44.64
CA GLY A 130 22.93 13.23 44.25
C GLY A 130 22.21 14.37 43.50
N LEU A 131 22.32 15.63 43.97
CA LEU A 131 21.78 16.78 43.26
C LEU A 131 22.46 17.01 41.93
N LEU A 132 23.77 16.87 41.83
CA LEU A 132 24.51 17.00 40.57
C LEU A 132 24.09 15.91 39.59
N LEU A 133 23.89 14.66 40.04
CA LEU A 133 23.40 13.58 39.18
C LEU A 133 21.95 13.82 38.69
N LEU A 134 21.08 14.50 39.49
CA LEU A 134 19.75 14.92 39.05
C LEU A 134 19.78 16.07 38.04
N CYS A 135 20.84 16.90 38.07
CA CYS A 135 21.04 17.98 37.11
C CYS A 135 21.71 17.53 35.82
N VAL A 136 22.49 16.44 35.86
CA VAL A 136 23.07 15.85 34.65
C VAL A 136 21.96 15.16 33.89
N SER A 137 21.76 15.60 32.66
CA SER A 137 20.81 15.01 31.72
C SER A 137 21.15 13.53 31.50
N THR A 138 20.56 12.65 32.30
CA THR A 138 20.63 11.20 32.06
C THR A 138 19.90 10.93 30.77
N ARG A 139 20.56 10.27 29.82
CA ARG A 139 20.11 9.92 28.47
C ARG A 139 18.63 10.10 28.25
N ASP A 140 18.28 11.08 27.41
CA ASP A 140 16.92 11.29 26.97
C ASP A 140 16.38 9.98 26.39
N VAL A 141 15.52 9.30 27.14
CA VAL A 141 14.78 8.14 26.63
C VAL A 141 13.73 8.71 25.70
N ARG A 142 13.90 8.49 24.41
CA ARG A 142 12.86 8.84 23.44
C ARG A 142 11.66 7.93 23.68
N GLU A 143 10.53 8.57 23.95
CA GLU A 143 9.25 7.85 23.98
C GLU A 143 9.03 7.23 22.58
N PRO A 144 8.56 5.97 22.49
CA PRO A 144 8.19 5.41 21.19
C PRO A 144 7.25 6.37 20.49
N PRO A 145 7.41 6.59 19.17
CA PRO A 145 6.59 7.53 18.44
C PRO A 145 5.12 7.14 18.58
N THR A 146 4.27 8.13 18.81
CA THR A 146 2.82 7.91 18.85
C THR A 146 2.36 7.37 17.50
N LEU A 147 1.37 6.46 17.50
CA LEU A 147 0.81 5.92 16.26
C LEU A 147 -0.27 6.86 15.71
N LYS A 148 -0.18 7.15 14.42
CA LYS A 148 -1.24 7.77 13.61
C LYS A 148 -2.01 6.69 12.85
N TYR A 149 -3.26 7.01 12.54
CA TYR A 149 -4.17 6.14 11.79
C TYR A 149 -4.71 6.91 10.58
N GLY A 150 -5.12 6.17 9.56
CA GLY A 150 -5.81 6.70 8.39
C GLY A 150 -6.71 5.64 7.78
N ILE A 151 -7.84 6.05 7.24
CA ILE A 151 -8.86 5.16 6.68
C ILE A 151 -9.04 5.50 5.21
N VAL A 152 -8.97 4.48 4.34
CA VAL A 152 -9.26 4.59 2.92
C VAL A 152 -10.32 3.56 2.55
N LEU A 153 -11.42 4.04 1.95
CA LEU A 153 -12.39 3.18 1.30
C LEU A 153 -12.07 3.13 -0.19
N ASP A 154 -11.82 1.93 -0.69
CA ASP A 154 -11.68 1.62 -2.10
C ASP A 154 -13.03 1.18 -2.66
N ALA A 155 -13.71 2.08 -3.35
CA ALA A 155 -14.99 1.82 -3.97
C ALA A 155 -14.79 1.38 -5.44
N GLY A 156 -14.53 0.09 -5.60
CA GLY A 156 -14.39 -0.58 -6.89
C GLY A 156 -15.69 -0.71 -7.67
N SER A 157 -15.60 -1.22 -8.91
CA SER A 157 -16.77 -1.42 -9.78
C SER A 157 -17.71 -2.54 -9.31
N SER A 158 -17.16 -3.57 -8.67
CA SER A 158 -17.90 -4.76 -8.23
C SER A 158 -18.11 -4.83 -6.72
N HIS A 159 -17.28 -4.20 -5.92
CA HIS A 159 -17.33 -4.22 -4.46
C HIS A 159 -16.59 -3.03 -3.87
N THR A 160 -16.84 -2.76 -2.60
CA THR A 160 -16.13 -1.74 -1.82
C THR A 160 -15.37 -2.41 -0.67
N SER A 161 -14.14 -1.99 -0.43
CA SER A 161 -13.34 -2.43 0.71
C SER A 161 -12.84 -1.22 1.50
N MET A 162 -12.83 -1.35 2.83
CA MET A 162 -12.25 -0.35 3.71
C MET A 162 -10.92 -0.89 4.25
N PHE A 163 -9.90 -0.03 4.26
CA PHE A 163 -8.60 -0.31 4.84
C PHE A 163 -8.27 0.70 5.92
N ILE A 164 -7.85 0.21 7.08
CA ILE A 164 -7.33 1.04 8.16
C ILE A 164 -5.83 0.86 8.18
N TYR A 165 -5.12 1.96 8.08
CA TYR A 165 -3.67 2.03 8.10
C TYR A 165 -3.18 2.65 9.39
N LYS A 166 -1.96 2.29 9.81
CA LYS A 166 -1.26 2.92 10.94
C LYS A 166 0.20 3.14 10.61
N TRP A 167 0.77 4.20 11.19
CA TRP A 167 2.20 4.51 11.04
C TRP A 167 2.71 5.27 12.26
N PRO A 168 4.03 5.21 12.56
CA PRO A 168 4.68 6.06 13.54
C PRO A 168 4.52 7.54 13.18
N ALA A 169 4.25 8.39 14.16
CA ALA A 169 4.04 9.82 13.93
C ALA A 169 5.31 10.58 13.55
N ASP A 170 6.49 10.06 13.93
CA ASP A 170 7.77 10.44 13.38
C ASP A 170 7.89 9.85 11.97
N LYS A 171 8.17 10.69 11.00
CA LYS A 171 8.27 10.30 9.59
C LYS A 171 9.71 10.32 9.12
N GLU A 172 10.05 9.40 8.24
CA GLU A 172 11.35 9.39 7.60
C GLU A 172 11.27 10.17 6.28
N ASN A 173 12.04 11.26 6.19
CA ASN A 173 12.06 12.13 5.01
C ASN A 173 10.64 12.52 4.50
N ASP A 174 9.78 12.94 5.41
CA ASP A 174 8.39 13.38 5.20
C ASP A 174 7.38 12.28 4.88
N THR A 175 7.79 11.05 4.56
CA THR A 175 6.87 9.94 4.25
C THR A 175 6.74 8.96 5.42
N GLY A 176 5.52 8.55 5.76
CA GLY A 176 5.26 7.59 6.83
C GLY A 176 5.61 6.15 6.43
N ILE A 177 6.05 5.34 7.39
CA ILE A 177 6.17 3.88 7.23
C ILE A 177 4.80 3.28 7.57
N VAL A 178 3.98 3.06 6.54
CA VAL A 178 2.56 2.72 6.68
C VAL A 178 2.35 1.22 6.65
N GLY A 179 1.75 0.68 7.71
CA GLY A 179 1.28 -0.71 7.75
C GLY A 179 -0.25 -0.80 7.74
N GLN A 180 -0.80 -1.83 7.10
CA GLN A 180 -2.21 -2.15 7.20
C GLN A 180 -2.53 -2.63 8.62
N HIS A 181 -3.49 -2.00 9.27
CA HIS A 181 -3.94 -2.36 10.61
C HIS A 181 -5.09 -3.38 10.58
N SER A 182 -6.12 -3.07 9.80
CA SER A 182 -7.26 -3.94 9.59
C SER A 182 -7.92 -3.64 8.24
N SER A 183 -8.87 -4.47 7.83
CA SER A 183 -9.67 -4.27 6.63
C SER A 183 -11.08 -4.80 6.84
N CYS A 184 -12.02 -4.25 6.07
CA CYS A 184 -13.42 -4.65 6.05
C CYS A 184 -13.91 -4.70 4.61
N HIS A 185 -14.60 -5.77 4.26
CA HIS A 185 -15.27 -5.89 2.97
C HIS A 185 -16.74 -5.47 3.13
N VAL A 186 -17.14 -4.44 2.38
CA VAL A 186 -18.52 -3.94 2.40
C VAL A 186 -19.43 -4.97 1.75
N ARG A 187 -20.51 -5.32 2.41
CA ARG A 187 -21.50 -6.27 1.86
C ARG A 187 -22.29 -5.62 0.71
N GLY A 188 -22.46 -6.37 -0.35
CA GLY A 188 -23.20 -5.95 -1.54
C GLY A 188 -22.29 -5.57 -2.69
N SER A 189 -22.87 -4.94 -3.68
CA SER A 189 -22.19 -4.53 -4.92
C SER A 189 -21.40 -3.23 -4.72
N GLY A 190 -20.58 -2.84 -5.71
CA GLY A 190 -19.90 -1.56 -5.71
C GLY A 190 -20.88 -0.37 -5.64
N ILE A 191 -20.43 0.78 -5.12
CA ILE A 191 -21.34 1.93 -4.91
C ILE A 191 -22.01 2.43 -6.20
N SER A 192 -21.43 2.20 -7.37
CA SER A 192 -22.01 2.57 -8.67
C SER A 192 -23.31 1.83 -9.02
N SER A 193 -23.55 0.66 -8.41
CA SER A 193 -24.80 -0.10 -8.62
C SER A 193 -26.00 0.51 -7.90
N TYR A 194 -25.79 1.51 -7.07
CA TYR A 194 -26.84 2.22 -6.34
C TYR A 194 -27.32 3.49 -7.05
N ALA A 195 -27.19 3.57 -8.39
CA ALA A 195 -27.61 4.72 -9.17
C ALA A 195 -29.10 5.08 -8.92
N ASP A 196 -29.97 4.06 -8.87
CA ASP A 196 -31.41 4.22 -8.61
C ASP A 196 -31.76 4.33 -7.10
N ASN A 197 -30.83 4.03 -6.22
CA ASN A 197 -30.98 4.12 -4.75
C ASN A 197 -29.74 4.71 -4.09
N PRO A 198 -29.41 5.99 -4.30
CA PRO A 198 -28.19 6.60 -3.77
C PRO A 198 -28.03 6.49 -2.24
N SER A 199 -29.15 6.52 -1.49
CA SER A 199 -29.12 6.35 -0.02
C SER A 199 -28.58 4.99 0.41
N GLY A 200 -28.86 3.94 -0.37
CA GLY A 200 -28.35 2.58 -0.17
C GLY A 200 -26.82 2.51 -0.24
N ALA A 201 -26.18 3.29 -1.13
CA ALA A 201 -24.73 3.37 -1.23
C ALA A 201 -24.09 3.85 0.10
N GLY A 202 -24.65 4.90 0.71
CA GLY A 202 -24.19 5.37 2.02
C GLY A 202 -24.44 4.35 3.13
N GLN A 203 -25.62 3.72 3.15
CA GLN A 203 -25.98 2.75 4.18
C GLN A 203 -25.12 1.49 4.15
N SER A 204 -24.72 1.02 2.96
CA SER A 204 -23.88 -0.17 2.80
C SER A 204 -22.53 -0.05 3.53
N LEU A 205 -22.03 1.17 3.72
CA LEU A 205 -20.75 1.43 4.36
C LEU A 205 -20.80 1.34 5.90
N ALA A 206 -22.00 1.31 6.51
CA ALA A 206 -22.19 1.45 7.96
C ALA A 206 -21.42 0.39 8.76
N GLU A 207 -21.55 -0.89 8.39
CA GLU A 207 -20.92 -2.00 9.10
C GLU A 207 -19.39 -1.85 9.20
N CYS A 208 -18.75 -1.47 8.09
CA CYS A 208 -17.31 -1.26 8.06
C CYS A 208 -16.89 0.00 8.83
N LEU A 209 -17.68 1.07 8.76
CA LEU A 209 -17.40 2.28 9.54
C LEU A 209 -17.58 2.05 11.05
N ASP A 210 -18.55 1.23 11.46
CA ASP A 210 -18.72 0.80 12.85
C ASP A 210 -17.58 -0.13 13.31
N GLN A 211 -17.00 -0.94 12.41
CA GLN A 211 -15.77 -1.66 12.67
C GLN A 211 -14.61 -0.67 12.90
N ALA A 212 -14.48 0.37 12.07
CA ALA A 212 -13.43 1.37 12.24
C ALA A 212 -13.49 2.07 13.62
N LEU A 213 -14.69 2.31 14.17
CA LEU A 213 -14.84 2.84 15.54
C LEU A 213 -14.27 1.90 16.62
N ARG A 214 -14.26 0.59 16.38
CA ARG A 214 -13.68 -0.40 17.31
C ARG A 214 -12.18 -0.56 17.10
N ASP A 215 -11.71 -0.53 15.86
CA ASP A 215 -10.34 -0.84 15.50
C ASP A 215 -9.38 0.35 15.73
N VAL A 216 -9.87 1.59 15.58
CA VAL A 216 -9.12 2.81 15.87
C VAL A 216 -9.33 3.23 17.32
N PRO A 217 -8.27 3.48 18.11
CA PRO A 217 -8.41 3.96 19.49
C PRO A 217 -9.24 5.25 19.56
N LYS A 218 -10.19 5.32 20.53
CA LYS A 218 -11.16 6.43 20.64
C LYS A 218 -10.50 7.82 20.70
N ASN A 219 -9.35 7.93 21.37
CA ASN A 219 -8.59 9.18 21.47
C ASN A 219 -7.89 9.58 20.15
N ARG A 220 -7.93 8.72 19.13
CA ARG A 220 -7.35 8.97 17.82
C ARG A 220 -8.39 9.26 16.73
N HIS A 221 -9.70 9.08 17.01
CA HIS A 221 -10.76 9.26 16.02
C HIS A 221 -10.69 10.61 15.31
N VAL A 222 -10.67 11.72 16.05
CA VAL A 222 -10.69 13.10 15.52
C VAL A 222 -9.45 13.40 14.65
N GLY A 223 -8.30 12.76 14.94
CA GLY A 223 -7.07 12.93 14.17
C GLY A 223 -6.85 11.89 13.07
N THR A 224 -7.82 11.00 12.84
CA THR A 224 -7.73 9.94 11.81
C THR A 224 -8.40 10.41 10.53
N PRO A 225 -7.64 10.72 9.46
CA PRO A 225 -8.24 11.10 8.19
C PRO A 225 -8.98 9.94 7.55
N LEU A 226 -10.15 10.26 6.98
CA LEU A 226 -11.05 9.32 6.31
C LEU A 226 -11.23 9.76 4.86
N TYR A 227 -10.91 8.87 3.92
CA TYR A 227 -11.03 9.10 2.48
C TYR A 227 -11.87 8.03 1.81
N LEU A 228 -12.58 8.40 0.75
CA LEU A 228 -13.15 7.44 -0.19
C LEU A 228 -12.65 7.75 -1.59
N GLY A 229 -12.03 6.77 -2.24
CA GLY A 229 -11.72 6.80 -3.65
C GLY A 229 -12.63 5.84 -4.42
N ALA A 230 -13.38 6.36 -5.37
CA ALA A 230 -14.19 5.56 -6.26
C ALA A 230 -13.47 5.40 -7.60
N THR A 231 -13.54 4.22 -8.17
CA THR A 231 -12.77 3.88 -9.38
C THR A 231 -13.68 3.68 -10.61
N ALA A 232 -13.37 2.73 -11.44
CA ALA A 232 -13.98 2.52 -12.75
C ALA A 232 -15.50 2.47 -12.76
N GLY A 233 -16.14 1.85 -11.76
CA GLY A 233 -17.60 1.78 -11.69
C GLY A 233 -18.25 3.16 -11.66
N MET A 234 -17.73 4.06 -10.83
CA MET A 234 -18.22 5.43 -10.75
C MET A 234 -17.80 6.29 -11.95
N ARG A 235 -16.64 6.01 -12.57
CA ARG A 235 -16.27 6.67 -13.84
C ARG A 235 -17.26 6.33 -14.95
N LEU A 236 -17.64 5.06 -15.08
CA LEU A 236 -18.63 4.62 -16.06
C LEU A 236 -20.03 5.19 -15.76
N LEU A 237 -20.45 5.18 -14.50
CA LEU A 237 -21.72 5.81 -14.10
C LEU A 237 -21.73 7.30 -14.41
N ASN A 238 -20.61 8.00 -14.17
CA ASN A 238 -20.51 9.42 -14.47
C ASN A 238 -20.57 9.74 -15.98
N LEU A 239 -20.16 8.80 -16.84
CA LEU A 239 -20.28 8.93 -18.29
C LEU A 239 -21.72 8.67 -18.77
N THR A 240 -22.49 7.81 -18.09
CA THR A 240 -23.88 7.50 -18.45
C THR A 240 -24.88 8.45 -17.82
N SER A 241 -24.70 8.77 -16.55
CA SER A 241 -25.56 9.69 -15.78
C SER A 241 -24.73 10.45 -14.74
N PRO A 242 -24.24 11.64 -15.09
CA PRO A 242 -23.52 12.52 -14.16
C PRO A 242 -24.34 12.85 -12.91
N GLU A 243 -25.66 12.99 -13.04
CA GLU A 243 -26.60 13.30 -11.96
C GLU A 243 -26.70 12.14 -10.95
N ALA A 244 -26.84 10.91 -11.43
CA ALA A 244 -26.86 9.71 -10.59
C ALA A 244 -25.49 9.53 -9.89
N SER A 245 -24.41 9.74 -10.61
CA SER A 245 -23.04 9.71 -10.04
C SER A 245 -22.88 10.73 -8.92
N ALA A 246 -23.29 11.97 -9.13
CA ALA A 246 -23.24 13.02 -8.11
C ALA A 246 -24.13 12.68 -6.90
N SER A 247 -25.32 12.12 -7.13
CA SER A 247 -26.27 11.72 -6.08
C SER A 247 -25.70 10.60 -5.19
N VAL A 248 -25.06 9.59 -5.79
CA VAL A 248 -24.38 8.51 -5.08
C VAL A 248 -23.22 9.05 -4.24
N LEU A 249 -22.35 9.88 -4.81
CA LEU A 249 -21.23 10.50 -4.08
C LEU A 249 -21.72 11.39 -2.93
N ALA A 250 -22.80 12.15 -3.13
CA ALA A 250 -23.39 12.97 -2.09
C ALA A 250 -23.96 12.13 -0.93
N ALA A 251 -24.61 11.00 -1.24
CA ALA A 251 -25.13 10.09 -0.21
C ALA A 251 -23.99 9.44 0.60
N VAL A 252 -22.94 8.99 -0.06
CA VAL A 252 -21.74 8.46 0.56
C VAL A 252 -21.07 9.52 1.44
N THR A 253 -20.87 10.73 0.93
CA THR A 253 -20.31 11.87 1.67
C THR A 253 -21.10 12.16 2.94
N ARG A 254 -22.43 12.24 2.86
CA ARG A 254 -23.28 12.43 4.05
C ARG A 254 -23.10 11.33 5.09
N LYS A 255 -22.95 10.07 4.65
CA LYS A 255 -22.76 8.95 5.56
C LYS A 255 -21.39 9.01 6.25
N LEU A 256 -20.32 9.25 5.51
CA LEU A 256 -18.95 9.33 6.04
C LEU A 256 -18.79 10.50 7.03
N SER A 257 -19.43 11.65 6.75
CA SER A 257 -19.39 12.82 7.63
C SER A 257 -20.11 12.67 8.98
N GLN A 258 -20.88 11.58 9.17
CA GLN A 258 -21.56 11.28 10.44
C GLN A 258 -20.63 10.64 11.48
N TYR A 259 -19.45 10.17 11.06
CA TYR A 259 -18.50 9.48 11.92
C TYR A 259 -17.47 10.45 12.51
N PRO A 260 -16.90 10.16 13.68
CA PRO A 260 -16.02 11.07 14.41
C PRO A 260 -14.58 11.12 13.83
N PHE A 261 -14.41 10.71 12.59
CA PHE A 261 -13.14 10.77 11.88
C PHE A 261 -12.99 12.10 11.12
N ASP A 262 -11.76 12.46 10.80
CA ASP A 262 -11.44 13.63 9.99
C ASP A 262 -11.75 13.33 8.51
N PHE A 263 -13.01 13.50 8.12
CA PHE A 263 -13.45 13.22 6.76
C PHE A 263 -12.86 14.24 5.77
N ARG A 264 -12.02 13.75 4.87
CA ARG A 264 -11.26 14.55 3.89
C ARG A 264 -11.84 14.53 2.49
N GLY A 265 -12.89 13.76 2.25
CA GLY A 265 -13.64 13.76 1.00
C GLY A 265 -13.86 12.38 0.38
N ALA A 266 -14.87 12.33 -0.49
CA ALA A 266 -15.15 11.22 -1.38
C ALA A 266 -15.05 11.72 -2.82
N ARG A 267 -14.27 11.03 -3.66
CA ARG A 267 -14.06 11.44 -5.05
C ARG A 267 -13.88 10.27 -6.00
N ILE A 268 -14.11 10.50 -7.26
CA ILE A 268 -13.78 9.56 -8.33
C ILE A 268 -12.28 9.78 -8.67
N LEU A 269 -11.50 8.71 -8.55
CA LEU A 269 -10.11 8.69 -8.96
C LEU A 269 -10.01 8.57 -10.48
N SER A 270 -9.06 9.29 -11.08
CA SER A 270 -8.65 9.03 -12.44
C SER A 270 -7.94 7.67 -12.55
N GLY A 271 -7.93 7.08 -13.73
CA GLY A 271 -7.21 5.84 -13.92
C GLY A 271 -5.69 5.98 -13.76
N GLN A 272 -5.15 7.16 -14.04
CA GLN A 272 -3.74 7.46 -13.81
C GLN A 272 -3.40 7.49 -12.31
N GLU A 273 -4.25 8.12 -11.49
CA GLU A 273 -4.07 8.12 -10.03
C GLU A 273 -4.15 6.70 -9.47
N GLU A 274 -5.14 5.92 -9.92
CA GLU A 274 -5.28 4.52 -9.52
C GLU A 274 -4.02 3.71 -9.90
N GLY A 275 -3.50 3.89 -11.12
CA GLY A 275 -2.28 3.22 -11.60
C GLY A 275 -1.04 3.61 -10.83
N VAL A 276 -0.81 4.90 -10.60
CA VAL A 276 0.37 5.37 -9.88
C VAL A 276 0.37 4.93 -8.42
N PHE A 277 -0.79 4.96 -7.74
CA PHE A 277 -0.86 4.48 -6.37
C PHE A 277 -0.76 2.95 -6.27
N GLY A 278 -1.22 2.20 -7.28
CA GLY A 278 -0.95 0.77 -7.42
C GLY A 278 0.56 0.49 -7.56
N TRP A 279 1.27 1.26 -8.38
CA TRP A 279 2.72 1.20 -8.52
C TRP A 279 3.44 1.51 -7.19
N VAL A 280 3.00 2.55 -6.47
CA VAL A 280 3.54 2.90 -5.13
C VAL A 280 3.35 1.73 -4.16
N THR A 281 2.15 1.16 -4.10
CA THR A 281 1.86 -0.01 -3.24
C THR A 281 2.80 -1.17 -3.55
N ALA A 282 2.92 -1.55 -4.82
CA ALA A 282 3.73 -2.70 -5.22
C ALA A 282 5.21 -2.50 -4.86
N ASN A 283 5.77 -1.33 -5.17
CA ASN A 283 7.16 -1.04 -4.87
C ASN A 283 7.43 -0.88 -3.36
N TYR A 284 6.48 -0.36 -2.61
CA TYR A 284 6.58 -0.27 -1.15
C TYR A 284 6.60 -1.66 -0.50
N LEU A 285 5.64 -2.52 -0.83
CA LEU A 285 5.53 -3.87 -0.25
C LEU A 285 6.71 -4.78 -0.63
N LEU A 286 7.39 -4.48 -1.73
CA LEU A 286 8.61 -5.17 -2.16
C LEU A 286 9.89 -4.50 -1.65
N GLU A 287 9.76 -3.47 -0.79
CA GLU A 287 10.88 -2.72 -0.20
C GLU A 287 11.77 -2.02 -1.25
N ASN A 288 11.24 -1.74 -2.43
CA ASN A 288 12.03 -1.15 -3.51
C ASN A 288 12.44 0.30 -3.23
N PHE A 289 11.71 1.05 -2.39
CA PHE A 289 12.06 2.43 -2.04
C PHE A 289 13.28 2.54 -1.10
N ILE A 290 13.66 1.46 -0.42
CA ILE A 290 14.78 1.44 0.54
C ILE A 290 16.09 1.04 -0.14
N LYS A 291 16.02 0.24 -1.22
CA LYS A 291 17.18 -0.46 -1.80
C LYS A 291 17.67 0.09 -3.13
N ILE A 292 16.99 1.05 -3.76
CA ILE A 292 17.25 1.40 -5.15
C ILE A 292 17.51 2.89 -5.33
N THR A 293 18.69 3.21 -5.88
CA THR A 293 18.91 4.46 -6.61
C THR A 293 18.18 4.32 -7.96
N PHE A 294 17.04 4.99 -8.11
CA PHE A 294 16.34 5.01 -9.39
C PHE A 294 17.13 5.89 -10.37
N GLU A 295 17.71 5.29 -11.40
CA GLU A 295 18.04 6.05 -12.60
C GLU A 295 16.72 6.56 -13.18
N THR A 296 16.63 7.86 -13.36
CA THR A 296 15.48 8.49 -14.00
C THR A 296 15.35 7.92 -15.42
N ALA A 297 14.27 7.15 -15.66
CA ALA A 297 13.93 6.75 -17.02
C ALA A 297 13.84 8.00 -17.91
N SER A 298 14.23 7.88 -19.17
CA SER A 298 14.04 8.95 -20.15
C SER A 298 12.58 9.43 -20.11
N PRO A 299 12.32 10.73 -20.31
CA PRO A 299 10.95 11.26 -20.35
C PRO A 299 10.08 10.44 -21.30
N ALA A 300 8.81 10.21 -20.93
CA ALA A 300 7.87 9.59 -21.84
C ALA A 300 7.66 10.47 -23.07
N GLU A 301 7.55 9.88 -24.27
CA GLU A 301 7.20 10.62 -25.49
C GLU A 301 5.82 11.26 -25.40
N ASP A 302 4.95 10.70 -24.56
CA ASP A 302 3.65 11.27 -24.22
C ASP A 302 3.64 11.69 -22.75
N PRO A 303 3.82 12.99 -22.43
CA PRO A 303 3.81 13.50 -21.07
C PRO A 303 2.48 13.26 -20.33
N SER A 304 1.37 13.05 -21.05
CA SER A 304 0.07 12.79 -20.46
C SER A 304 0.01 11.45 -19.69
N ASN A 305 0.95 10.55 -19.98
CA ASN A 305 1.09 9.25 -19.33
C ASN A 305 2.20 9.23 -18.25
N GLU A 306 2.72 10.39 -17.85
CA GLU A 306 3.75 10.51 -16.82
C GLU A 306 3.18 11.21 -15.57
N VAL A 307 3.41 10.62 -14.40
CA VAL A 307 3.09 11.21 -13.11
C VAL A 307 4.35 11.37 -12.28
N GLN A 308 4.51 12.53 -11.67
CA GLN A 308 5.62 12.83 -10.77
C GLN A 308 5.17 12.69 -9.32
N LEU A 309 5.97 11.98 -8.51
CA LEU A 309 5.74 11.76 -7.08
C LEU A 309 6.98 12.15 -6.28
N ARG A 310 6.76 12.53 -5.02
CA ARG A 310 7.83 12.65 -4.03
C ARG A 310 7.52 11.69 -2.87
N LEU A 311 8.41 10.73 -2.62
CA LEU A 311 8.32 9.77 -1.53
C LEU A 311 9.71 9.60 -0.90
N TYR A 312 9.77 9.58 0.43
CA TYR A 312 11.03 9.41 1.19
C TYR A 312 12.13 10.40 0.77
N GLY A 313 11.75 11.65 0.43
CA GLY A 313 12.67 12.68 -0.02
C GLY A 313 13.12 12.57 -1.48
N GLN A 314 12.75 11.49 -2.19
CA GLN A 314 13.13 11.24 -3.58
C GLN A 314 11.98 11.59 -4.54
N HIS A 315 12.34 12.03 -5.75
CA HIS A 315 11.40 12.28 -6.83
C HIS A 315 11.36 11.10 -7.79
N TYR A 316 10.16 10.64 -8.09
CA TYR A 316 9.91 9.52 -9.01
C TYR A 316 9.09 10.01 -10.19
N ARG A 317 9.45 9.59 -11.39
CA ARG A 317 8.67 9.76 -12.61
C ARG A 317 8.12 8.39 -12.99
N VAL A 318 6.80 8.26 -13.00
CA VAL A 318 6.11 6.99 -13.22
C VAL A 318 5.29 7.09 -14.47
N TYR A 319 5.58 6.21 -15.44
CA TYR A 319 4.67 5.99 -16.56
C TYR A 319 3.44 5.25 -16.07
N THR A 320 2.27 5.77 -16.38
CA THR A 320 0.98 5.14 -16.04
C THR A 320 -0.03 5.44 -17.12
N HIS A 321 -0.75 4.42 -17.57
CA HIS A 321 -1.89 4.57 -18.45
C HIS A 321 -2.99 3.59 -18.05
N SER A 322 -4.22 4.04 -18.16
CA SER A 322 -5.39 3.26 -17.81
C SER A 322 -6.33 3.19 -19.01
N PHE A 323 -6.73 1.97 -19.39
CA PHE A 323 -7.58 1.74 -20.55
C PHE A 323 -9.03 1.48 -20.11
N LEU A 324 -9.93 2.49 -20.21
CA LEU A 324 -11.37 2.30 -19.96
C LEU A 324 -11.93 1.28 -20.93
N CYS A 325 -12.95 0.57 -20.49
CA CYS A 325 -13.62 -0.46 -21.29
C CYS A 325 -12.73 -1.68 -21.62
N TYR A 326 -11.56 -1.79 -20.98
CA TYR A 326 -10.66 -2.95 -21.09
C TYR A 326 -10.50 -3.72 -19.78
N GLY A 327 -11.27 -3.39 -18.74
CA GLY A 327 -11.42 -4.26 -17.58
C GLY A 327 -12.16 -5.54 -17.96
N ARG A 328 -11.90 -6.62 -17.21
CA ARG A 328 -12.43 -7.97 -17.51
C ARG A 328 -13.93 -7.96 -17.86
N ASP A 329 -14.76 -7.35 -17.02
CA ASP A 329 -16.20 -7.43 -17.18
C ASP A 329 -16.68 -6.60 -18.39
N GLN A 330 -16.07 -5.44 -18.63
CA GLN A 330 -16.37 -4.64 -19.81
C GLN A 330 -15.89 -5.30 -21.11
N VAL A 331 -14.75 -6.00 -21.06
CA VAL A 331 -14.28 -6.81 -22.20
C VAL A 331 -15.26 -7.93 -22.51
N LEU A 332 -15.76 -8.66 -21.49
CA LEU A 332 -16.78 -9.70 -21.71
C LEU A 332 -18.04 -9.13 -22.34
N GLN A 333 -18.52 -7.97 -21.88
CA GLN A 333 -19.67 -7.29 -22.50
C GLN A 333 -19.39 -6.86 -23.95
N ARG A 334 -18.21 -6.32 -24.25
CA ARG A 334 -17.82 -5.91 -25.61
C ARG A 334 -17.72 -7.10 -26.56
N LEU A 335 -17.16 -8.23 -26.10
CA LEU A 335 -17.14 -9.47 -26.88
C LEU A 335 -18.56 -9.95 -27.18
N LEU A 336 -19.43 -9.89 -26.20
CA LEU A 336 -20.84 -10.25 -26.33
C LEU A 336 -21.57 -9.32 -27.31
N ALA A 337 -21.34 -8.01 -27.20
CA ALA A 337 -21.88 -7.01 -28.14
C ALA A 337 -21.42 -7.28 -29.59
N SER A 338 -20.13 -7.63 -29.77
CA SER A 338 -19.58 -7.96 -31.10
C SER A 338 -20.22 -9.23 -31.70
N VAL A 339 -20.47 -10.25 -30.86
CA VAL A 339 -21.19 -11.47 -31.32
C VAL A 339 -22.62 -11.14 -31.71
N LEU A 340 -23.35 -10.35 -30.92
CA LEU A 340 -24.74 -9.98 -31.19
C LEU A 340 -24.88 -9.03 -32.38
N GLN A 341 -23.91 -8.16 -32.60
CA GLN A 341 -23.88 -7.27 -33.77
C GLN A 341 -23.68 -8.02 -35.09
N ALA A 342 -22.87 -9.08 -35.07
CA ALA A 342 -22.60 -9.91 -36.25
C ALA A 342 -23.78 -10.81 -36.63
N HIS A 343 -24.70 -11.12 -35.70
CA HIS A 343 -25.77 -12.06 -35.88
C HIS A 343 -27.14 -11.36 -35.66
N LYS A 344 -27.92 -11.17 -36.72
CA LYS A 344 -29.28 -10.60 -36.66
C LYS A 344 -30.35 -11.61 -36.20
N GLN A 345 -29.98 -12.74 -35.62
CA GLN A 345 -30.85 -13.85 -35.28
C GLN A 345 -31.12 -13.95 -33.78
N THR A 346 -32.28 -14.50 -33.41
CA THR A 346 -32.66 -14.76 -32.01
C THR A 346 -31.83 -15.86 -31.32
N HIS A 347 -31.07 -16.63 -32.10
CA HIS A 347 -30.13 -17.66 -31.63
C HIS A 347 -28.74 -17.39 -32.20
N SER A 348 -27.73 -17.32 -31.34
CA SER A 348 -26.36 -17.07 -31.75
C SER A 348 -25.37 -17.95 -30.96
N SER A 349 -24.18 -18.16 -31.51
CA SER A 349 -23.12 -18.95 -30.90
C SER A 349 -21.95 -18.07 -30.48
N HIS A 350 -21.53 -18.18 -29.21
CA HIS A 350 -20.38 -17.45 -28.68
C HIS A 350 -19.12 -18.32 -28.73
N PRO A 351 -18.08 -17.96 -29.51
CA PRO A 351 -16.92 -18.80 -29.74
C PRO A 351 -16.06 -19.05 -28.47
N CYS A 352 -16.07 -18.10 -27.53
CA CYS A 352 -15.29 -18.24 -26.29
C CYS A 352 -16.06 -18.96 -25.17
N TRP A 353 -17.32 -19.31 -25.35
CA TRP A 353 -18.05 -20.07 -24.34
C TRP A 353 -17.91 -21.57 -24.54
N PRO A 354 -17.90 -22.34 -23.44
CA PRO A 354 -17.75 -23.79 -23.54
C PRO A 354 -18.94 -24.43 -24.22
N LYS A 355 -18.69 -25.42 -25.09
CA LYS A 355 -19.72 -26.22 -25.76
C LYS A 355 -20.57 -26.94 -24.70
N GLY A 356 -21.89 -26.85 -24.85
CA GLY A 356 -22.86 -27.37 -23.89
C GLY A 356 -23.34 -26.35 -22.87
N TYR A 357 -22.75 -25.17 -22.81
CA TYR A 357 -23.28 -24.03 -22.05
C TYR A 357 -24.23 -23.21 -22.91
N SER A 358 -25.35 -22.77 -22.34
CA SER A 358 -26.26 -21.84 -22.98
C SER A 358 -27.01 -21.00 -21.96
N THR A 359 -27.34 -19.78 -22.33
CA THR A 359 -28.11 -18.86 -21.48
C THR A 359 -28.86 -17.85 -22.30
N GLN A 360 -29.84 -17.18 -21.68
CA GLN A 360 -30.54 -16.05 -22.25
C GLN A 360 -29.92 -14.75 -21.74
N VAL A 361 -29.58 -13.85 -22.65
CA VAL A 361 -28.97 -12.56 -22.36
C VAL A 361 -29.96 -11.46 -22.73
N ALA A 362 -30.26 -10.54 -21.82
CA ALA A 362 -31.03 -9.37 -22.10
C ALA A 362 -30.17 -8.33 -22.83
N LEU A 363 -30.69 -7.75 -23.91
CA LEU A 363 -29.92 -6.82 -24.73
C LEU A 363 -29.55 -5.54 -23.97
N ARG A 364 -30.34 -5.10 -22.98
CA ARG A 364 -30.00 -4.00 -22.10
C ARG A 364 -28.69 -4.26 -21.33
N ASP A 365 -28.50 -5.49 -20.82
CA ASP A 365 -27.32 -5.85 -20.02
C ASP A 365 -26.03 -5.81 -20.85
N VAL A 366 -26.15 -5.86 -22.17
CA VAL A 366 -25.05 -5.79 -23.13
C VAL A 366 -24.80 -4.38 -23.64
N PHE A 367 -25.86 -3.63 -23.99
CA PHE A 367 -25.74 -2.40 -24.76
C PHE A 367 -26.00 -1.10 -23.97
N GLU A 368 -26.34 -1.17 -22.68
CA GLU A 368 -26.50 0.02 -21.84
C GLU A 368 -25.21 0.50 -21.18
N SER A 369 -24.11 -0.26 -21.31
CA SER A 369 -22.79 0.22 -20.91
C SER A 369 -22.27 1.27 -21.91
N PRO A 370 -21.60 2.34 -21.45
CA PRO A 370 -20.93 3.30 -22.34
C PRO A 370 -19.85 2.64 -23.20
N CYS A 371 -19.33 1.48 -22.78
CA CYS A 371 -18.32 0.71 -23.50
C CYS A 371 -18.87 -0.06 -24.71
N THR A 372 -20.18 -0.23 -24.81
CA THR A 372 -20.86 -1.01 -25.85
C THR A 372 -21.94 -0.22 -26.56
N ALA A 373 -22.32 0.95 -26.06
CA ALA A 373 -23.40 1.79 -26.63
C ALA A 373 -23.18 2.10 -28.12
N GLY A 374 -21.95 2.28 -28.57
CA GLY A 374 -21.61 2.50 -29.98
C GLY A 374 -21.80 1.27 -30.88
N GLN A 375 -21.96 0.06 -30.30
CA GLN A 375 -22.22 -1.18 -31.03
C GLN A 375 -23.70 -1.57 -31.03
N ARG A 376 -24.59 -0.71 -30.50
CA ARG A 376 -26.01 -0.95 -30.38
C ARG A 376 -26.65 -1.14 -31.76
N PRO A 377 -27.40 -2.22 -31.99
CA PRO A 377 -28.14 -2.42 -33.25
C PRO A 377 -29.19 -1.33 -33.48
N GLN A 378 -29.50 -1.01 -34.74
CA GLN A 378 -30.51 -0.02 -35.07
C GLN A 378 -31.91 -0.39 -34.56
N THR A 379 -32.22 -1.70 -34.52
CA THR A 379 -33.51 -2.25 -34.05
C THR A 379 -33.39 -2.77 -32.61
N PHE A 380 -32.75 -2.00 -31.74
CA PHE A 380 -32.54 -2.40 -30.34
C PHE A 380 -33.78 -2.09 -29.48
N HIS A 381 -34.26 -3.12 -28.80
CA HIS A 381 -35.22 -2.97 -27.70
C HIS A 381 -34.56 -3.51 -26.40
N SER A 382 -34.55 -2.70 -25.36
CA SER A 382 -33.86 -3.02 -24.10
C SER A 382 -34.44 -4.25 -23.40
N SER A 383 -35.73 -4.56 -23.63
CA SER A 383 -36.41 -5.74 -23.07
C SER A 383 -36.10 -7.05 -23.79
N ASP A 384 -35.56 -6.98 -25.02
CA ASP A 384 -35.33 -8.15 -25.85
C ASP A 384 -34.26 -9.08 -25.22
N ARG A 385 -34.47 -10.38 -25.41
CA ARG A 385 -33.56 -11.43 -24.98
C ARG A 385 -33.11 -12.28 -26.16
N VAL A 386 -31.84 -12.62 -26.16
CA VAL A 386 -31.23 -13.49 -27.17
C VAL A 386 -30.72 -14.76 -26.48
N HIS A 387 -31.00 -15.90 -27.06
CA HIS A 387 -30.46 -17.17 -26.61
C HIS A 387 -29.06 -17.37 -27.21
N LEU A 388 -28.08 -17.56 -26.36
CA LEU A 388 -26.69 -17.78 -26.75
C LEU A 388 -26.21 -19.15 -26.28
N SER A 389 -25.49 -19.85 -27.15
CA SER A 389 -24.84 -21.12 -26.84
C SER A 389 -23.32 -21.03 -27.04
N GLY A 390 -22.56 -21.83 -26.30
CA GLY A 390 -21.11 -21.92 -26.46
C GLY A 390 -20.71 -22.87 -27.58
N SER A 391 -19.60 -22.56 -28.28
CA SER A 391 -19.06 -23.42 -29.34
C SER A 391 -17.64 -23.95 -29.10
N SER A 392 -16.95 -23.51 -28.02
CA SER A 392 -15.55 -23.92 -27.74
C SER A 392 -14.65 -23.77 -28.96
N ASN A 393 -14.63 -22.59 -29.58
CA ASN A 393 -13.80 -22.36 -30.75
C ASN A 393 -12.66 -21.35 -30.42
N PRO A 394 -11.48 -21.82 -30.02
CA PRO A 394 -10.38 -20.93 -29.60
C PRO A 394 -9.86 -20.04 -30.74
N ALA A 395 -9.93 -20.46 -31.99
CA ALA A 395 -9.47 -19.66 -33.13
C ALA A 395 -10.40 -18.46 -33.38
N LEU A 396 -11.70 -18.69 -33.42
CA LEU A 396 -12.68 -17.60 -33.53
C LEU A 396 -12.72 -16.73 -32.29
N CYS A 397 -12.55 -17.31 -31.08
CA CYS A 397 -12.43 -16.56 -29.85
C CYS A 397 -11.22 -15.60 -29.88
N ARG A 398 -10.06 -16.06 -30.36
CA ARG A 398 -8.86 -15.23 -30.54
C ARG A 398 -9.14 -14.08 -31.52
N SER A 399 -9.74 -14.37 -32.67
CA SER A 399 -10.07 -13.32 -33.65
C SER A 399 -11.03 -12.26 -33.09
N LEU A 400 -12.02 -12.71 -32.31
CA LEU A 400 -12.97 -11.83 -31.65
C LEU A 400 -12.29 -10.93 -30.61
N VAL A 401 -11.38 -11.50 -29.80
CA VAL A 401 -10.61 -10.75 -28.80
C VAL A 401 -9.63 -9.76 -29.47
N LEU A 402 -8.95 -10.18 -30.54
CA LEU A 402 -8.03 -9.29 -31.29
C LEU A 402 -8.76 -8.11 -31.88
N GLY A 403 -10.03 -8.26 -32.26
CA GLY A 403 -10.90 -7.16 -32.74
C GLY A 403 -11.12 -6.04 -31.73
N LEU A 404 -10.82 -6.27 -30.44
CA LEU A 404 -10.90 -5.23 -29.43
C LEU A 404 -9.71 -4.25 -29.45
N PHE A 405 -8.56 -4.65 -30.02
CA PHE A 405 -7.31 -3.89 -30.01
C PHE A 405 -7.06 -3.22 -31.36
N ASN A 406 -7.04 -1.90 -31.38
CA ASN A 406 -6.53 -1.18 -32.54
C ASN A 406 -5.01 -1.01 -32.41
N ILE A 407 -4.24 -1.92 -33.04
CA ILE A 407 -2.78 -1.92 -33.00
C ILE A 407 -2.14 -1.10 -34.14
N SER A 408 -2.93 -0.62 -35.11
CA SER A 408 -2.44 0.08 -36.31
C SER A 408 -2.38 1.61 -36.17
N SER A 409 -2.90 2.19 -35.10
CA SER A 409 -3.03 3.65 -34.93
C SER A 409 -1.89 4.29 -34.13
N CYS A 410 -0.64 3.82 -34.27
CA CYS A 410 0.50 4.36 -33.54
C CYS A 410 1.08 5.61 -34.20
N ARG A 411 1.24 6.70 -33.44
CA ARG A 411 1.89 7.96 -33.86
C ARG A 411 3.18 8.26 -33.07
N PHE A 412 3.54 7.39 -32.12
CA PHE A 412 4.77 7.46 -31.33
C PHE A 412 5.80 6.46 -31.88
N SER A 413 7.01 6.48 -31.35
CA SER A 413 8.04 5.49 -31.70
C SER A 413 7.58 4.06 -31.37
N ARG A 414 6.73 3.91 -30.34
CA ARG A 414 6.15 2.65 -29.88
C ARG A 414 4.80 2.88 -29.21
N CYS A 415 3.85 2.01 -29.51
CA CYS A 415 2.55 2.00 -28.87
C CYS A 415 2.20 0.61 -28.33
N SER A 416 1.30 0.60 -27.36
CA SER A 416 0.54 -0.60 -26.98
C SER A 416 -0.58 -0.85 -28.01
N PHE A 417 -1.74 -0.29 -27.79
CA PHE A 417 -2.90 -0.31 -28.70
C PHE A 417 -3.67 1.00 -28.59
N ASN A 418 -4.61 1.25 -29.50
CA ASN A 418 -5.41 2.48 -29.57
C ASN A 418 -4.57 3.76 -29.67
N GLY A 419 -3.36 3.69 -30.23
CA GLY A 419 -2.48 4.83 -30.37
C GLY A 419 -1.81 5.31 -29.08
N VAL A 420 -1.87 4.54 -28.00
CA VAL A 420 -1.29 4.91 -26.71
C VAL A 420 0.21 4.60 -26.70
N PHE A 421 1.03 5.61 -26.38
CA PHE A 421 2.46 5.41 -26.19
C PHE A 421 2.71 4.36 -25.09
N GLN A 422 3.70 3.50 -25.33
CA GLN A 422 4.17 2.55 -24.32
C GLN A 422 5.69 2.42 -24.34
N PRO A 423 6.35 2.64 -23.19
CA PRO A 423 7.80 2.39 -23.09
C PRO A 423 8.12 0.90 -23.29
N PRO A 424 9.36 0.56 -23.69
CA PRO A 424 9.79 -0.84 -23.78
C PRO A 424 9.57 -1.60 -22.48
N VAL A 425 9.02 -2.82 -22.57
CA VAL A 425 8.88 -3.69 -21.40
C VAL A 425 10.26 -4.24 -21.03
N ALA A 426 10.75 -3.91 -19.84
CA ALA A 426 12.03 -4.35 -19.31
C ALA A 426 11.99 -4.40 -17.77
N GLY A 427 12.69 -5.37 -17.18
CA GLY A 427 12.72 -5.57 -15.74
C GLY A 427 11.59 -6.47 -15.23
N ASN A 428 11.22 -6.31 -13.95
CA ASN A 428 10.23 -7.16 -13.29
C ASN A 428 8.87 -6.50 -13.25
N PHE A 429 7.82 -7.33 -13.33
CA PHE A 429 6.42 -6.90 -13.33
C PHE A 429 5.60 -7.75 -12.35
N ILE A 430 4.55 -7.15 -11.79
CA ILE A 430 3.53 -7.88 -11.04
C ILE A 430 2.21 -7.80 -11.80
N GLY A 431 1.66 -8.98 -12.13
CA GLY A 431 0.28 -9.14 -12.58
C GLY A 431 -0.62 -9.51 -11.41
N PHE A 432 -1.48 -8.58 -10.97
CA PHE A 432 -2.43 -8.81 -9.89
C PHE A 432 -3.88 -8.70 -10.38
N SER A 433 -4.87 -8.89 -9.49
CA SER A 433 -6.29 -8.84 -9.84
C SER A 433 -6.65 -9.83 -10.95
N ALA A 434 -7.25 -9.41 -12.06
CA ALA A 434 -7.68 -10.28 -13.15
C ALA A 434 -6.53 -11.09 -13.78
N PHE A 435 -5.32 -10.55 -13.85
CA PHE A 435 -4.14 -11.29 -14.31
C PHE A 435 -3.84 -12.47 -13.39
N PHE A 436 -3.80 -12.22 -12.08
CA PHE A 436 -3.55 -13.27 -11.09
C PHE A 436 -4.62 -14.36 -11.16
N TYR A 437 -5.90 -13.99 -11.04
CA TYR A 437 -6.99 -14.98 -10.99
C TYR A 437 -7.09 -15.82 -12.27
N THR A 438 -6.76 -15.23 -13.42
CA THR A 438 -6.75 -15.95 -14.70
C THR A 438 -5.63 -16.99 -14.74
N VAL A 439 -4.40 -16.59 -14.38
CA VAL A 439 -3.24 -17.50 -14.40
C VAL A 439 -3.34 -18.54 -13.28
N ASP A 440 -3.86 -18.16 -12.12
CA ASP A 440 -4.10 -19.07 -11.01
C ASP A 440 -5.11 -20.17 -11.41
N PHE A 441 -6.20 -19.84 -12.09
CA PHE A 441 -7.14 -20.83 -12.60
C PHE A 441 -6.47 -21.80 -13.58
N LEU A 442 -5.66 -21.31 -14.49
CA LEU A 442 -4.92 -22.16 -15.43
C LEU A 442 -3.95 -23.11 -14.72
N ARG A 443 -3.25 -22.63 -13.68
CA ARG A 443 -2.25 -23.43 -12.93
C ARG A 443 -2.90 -24.39 -11.95
N THR A 444 -3.85 -23.92 -11.14
CA THR A 444 -4.37 -24.68 -9.99
C THR A 444 -5.55 -25.57 -10.37
N VAL A 445 -6.49 -25.05 -11.17
CA VAL A 445 -7.71 -25.79 -11.56
C VAL A 445 -7.46 -26.64 -12.80
N MET A 446 -6.80 -26.05 -13.81
CA MET A 446 -6.54 -26.77 -15.05
C MET A 446 -5.26 -27.63 -15.01
N GLY A 447 -4.35 -27.40 -14.04
CA GLY A 447 -3.09 -28.10 -13.91
C GLY A 447 -2.09 -27.81 -15.05
N LEU A 448 -2.21 -26.64 -15.69
CA LEU A 448 -1.42 -26.29 -16.87
C LEU A 448 -0.23 -25.40 -16.50
N PRO A 449 0.98 -25.64 -17.06
CA PRO A 449 2.12 -24.78 -16.81
C PRO A 449 1.95 -23.41 -17.48
N VAL A 450 2.31 -22.34 -16.77
CA VAL A 450 2.32 -20.96 -17.28
C VAL A 450 3.59 -20.27 -16.79
N THR A 451 4.72 -20.58 -17.40
CA THR A 451 6.03 -19.97 -17.08
C THR A 451 6.59 -19.18 -18.27
N THR A 452 6.14 -19.48 -19.50
CA THR A 452 6.48 -18.74 -20.72
C THR A 452 5.22 -18.23 -21.40
N ILE A 453 5.38 -17.29 -22.33
CA ILE A 453 4.26 -16.73 -23.09
C ILE A 453 3.61 -17.78 -24.01
N GLU A 454 4.39 -18.73 -24.53
CA GLU A 454 3.91 -19.83 -25.35
C GLU A 454 3.12 -20.85 -24.50
N GLN A 455 3.58 -21.13 -23.28
CA GLN A 455 2.83 -21.98 -22.33
C GLN A 455 1.50 -21.33 -21.94
N LEU A 456 1.48 -20.01 -21.71
CA LEU A 456 0.23 -19.29 -21.48
C LEU A 456 -0.71 -19.44 -22.68
N GLU A 457 -0.21 -19.29 -23.91
CA GLU A 457 -1.03 -19.45 -25.12
C GLU A 457 -1.59 -20.87 -25.24
N ALA A 458 -0.75 -21.87 -25.06
CA ALA A 458 -1.17 -23.29 -25.11
C ALA A 458 -2.21 -23.62 -24.02
N ALA A 459 -2.00 -23.10 -22.80
CA ALA A 459 -2.93 -23.28 -21.69
C ALA A 459 -4.30 -22.64 -21.97
N VAL A 460 -4.30 -21.43 -22.54
CA VAL A 460 -5.55 -20.74 -22.94
C VAL A 460 -6.28 -21.51 -24.03
N VAL A 461 -5.59 -22.03 -25.05
CA VAL A 461 -6.19 -22.84 -26.10
C VAL A 461 -6.79 -24.12 -25.51
N THR A 462 -6.07 -24.78 -24.60
CA THR A 462 -6.55 -25.99 -23.90
C THR A 462 -7.83 -25.69 -23.10
N LEU A 463 -7.85 -24.60 -22.34
CA LEU A 463 -9.04 -24.18 -21.60
C LEU A 463 -10.23 -23.90 -22.53
N CYS A 464 -10.00 -23.19 -23.64
CA CYS A 464 -11.05 -22.80 -24.58
C CYS A 464 -11.66 -23.99 -25.37
N ASN A 465 -10.98 -25.14 -25.39
CA ASN A 465 -11.48 -26.37 -26.01
C ASN A 465 -12.32 -27.24 -25.04
N GLN A 466 -12.34 -26.92 -23.74
CA GLN A 466 -13.09 -27.71 -22.76
C GLN A 466 -14.61 -27.59 -22.97
N ALA A 467 -15.30 -28.71 -22.77
CA ALA A 467 -16.75 -28.71 -22.70
C ALA A 467 -17.27 -28.22 -21.35
N TRP A 468 -18.53 -27.78 -21.33
CA TRP A 468 -19.15 -27.29 -20.10
C TRP A 468 -19.13 -28.30 -18.96
N SER A 469 -19.48 -29.55 -19.24
CA SER A 469 -19.47 -30.66 -18.26
C SER A 469 -18.09 -30.90 -17.66
N GLU A 470 -17.03 -30.78 -18.47
CA GLU A 470 -15.64 -30.96 -18.01
C GLU A 470 -15.21 -29.83 -17.05
N LEU A 471 -15.55 -28.60 -17.38
CA LEU A 471 -15.27 -27.44 -16.52
C LEU A 471 -16.04 -27.52 -15.20
N GLN A 472 -17.33 -27.88 -15.24
CA GLN A 472 -18.14 -28.07 -14.04
C GLN A 472 -17.59 -29.17 -13.13
N ALA A 473 -17.11 -30.27 -13.69
CA ALA A 473 -16.51 -31.35 -12.92
C ALA A 473 -15.21 -30.91 -12.24
N ARG A 474 -14.42 -30.02 -12.88
CA ARG A 474 -13.15 -29.52 -12.31
C ARG A 474 -13.34 -28.44 -11.24
N ALA A 475 -14.35 -27.58 -11.37
CA ALA A 475 -14.57 -26.45 -10.46
C ALA A 475 -16.09 -26.22 -10.23
N PRO A 476 -16.76 -27.14 -9.51
CA PRO A 476 -18.21 -27.07 -9.29
C PRO A 476 -18.64 -25.81 -8.55
N ASP A 477 -17.79 -25.25 -7.69
CA ASP A 477 -18.06 -24.05 -6.87
C ASP A 477 -17.96 -22.73 -7.67
N GLN A 478 -17.55 -22.79 -8.94
CA GLN A 478 -17.32 -21.60 -9.76
C GLN A 478 -18.32 -21.46 -10.92
N GLY A 479 -19.48 -22.08 -10.83
CA GLY A 479 -20.46 -22.20 -11.92
C GLY A 479 -20.73 -20.91 -12.68
N ASP A 480 -20.97 -19.81 -12.00
CA ASP A 480 -21.24 -18.49 -12.60
C ASP A 480 -20.05 -17.88 -13.35
N ARG A 481 -18.84 -18.30 -13.03
CA ARG A 481 -17.59 -17.77 -13.61
C ARG A 481 -17.05 -18.61 -14.75
N LEU A 482 -17.32 -19.91 -14.72
CA LEU A 482 -16.77 -20.89 -15.69
C LEU A 482 -17.02 -20.53 -17.16
N PRO A 483 -18.20 -20.03 -17.59
CA PRO A 483 -18.42 -19.68 -18.98
C PRO A 483 -17.49 -18.58 -19.50
N HIS A 484 -16.96 -17.75 -18.59
CA HIS A 484 -16.20 -16.56 -18.90
C HIS A 484 -14.67 -16.74 -18.85
N TYR A 485 -14.18 -17.88 -18.34
CA TYR A 485 -12.73 -18.08 -18.17
C TYR A 485 -11.96 -18.14 -19.49
N CYS A 486 -12.51 -18.79 -20.52
CA CYS A 486 -11.84 -18.85 -21.82
C CYS A 486 -11.69 -17.42 -22.41
N ALA A 487 -12.79 -16.63 -22.46
CA ALA A 487 -12.75 -15.26 -22.97
C ALA A 487 -11.77 -14.38 -22.17
N GLY A 488 -11.82 -14.45 -20.84
CA GLY A 488 -10.93 -13.71 -19.96
C GLY A 488 -9.46 -14.11 -20.12
N ALA A 489 -9.17 -15.40 -20.22
CA ALA A 489 -7.82 -15.92 -20.41
C ALA A 489 -7.25 -15.56 -21.79
N MET A 490 -8.06 -15.68 -22.85
CA MET A 490 -7.69 -15.24 -24.20
C MET A 490 -7.39 -13.74 -24.23
N PHE A 491 -8.22 -12.93 -23.56
CA PHE A 491 -7.98 -11.50 -23.47
C PHE A 491 -6.67 -11.17 -22.72
N VAL A 492 -6.41 -11.78 -21.56
CA VAL A 492 -5.18 -11.56 -20.78
C VAL A 492 -3.95 -11.97 -21.62
N GLN A 493 -4.00 -13.10 -22.29
CA GLN A 493 -2.90 -13.57 -23.14
C GLN A 493 -2.64 -12.59 -24.30
N GLN A 494 -3.68 -12.14 -25.03
CA GLN A 494 -3.52 -11.17 -26.12
C GLN A 494 -3.09 -9.79 -25.63
N LEU A 495 -3.58 -9.35 -24.46
CA LEU A 495 -3.16 -8.09 -23.84
C LEU A 495 -1.67 -8.09 -23.49
N LEU A 496 -1.17 -9.20 -22.88
CA LEU A 496 0.24 -9.32 -22.54
C LEU A 496 1.13 -9.39 -23.80
N SER A 497 0.78 -10.22 -24.78
CA SER A 497 1.62 -10.46 -25.95
C SER A 497 1.50 -9.35 -27.01
N ARG A 498 0.29 -8.95 -27.38
CA ARG A 498 0.03 -7.97 -28.47
C ARG A 498 -0.18 -6.56 -27.94
N GLY A 499 -0.83 -6.43 -26.79
CA GLY A 499 -1.10 -5.15 -26.16
C GLY A 499 0.17 -4.53 -25.57
N TYR A 500 0.84 -5.23 -24.67
CA TYR A 500 2.04 -4.73 -23.97
C TYR A 500 3.36 -5.15 -24.63
N GLY A 501 3.34 -6.17 -25.48
CA GLY A 501 4.52 -6.62 -26.21
C GLY A 501 5.49 -7.46 -25.40
N PHE A 502 4.98 -8.23 -24.41
CA PHE A 502 5.78 -9.26 -23.77
C PHE A 502 6.11 -10.38 -24.76
N ASP A 503 7.37 -10.77 -24.77
CA ASP A 503 7.93 -11.85 -25.58
C ASP A 503 8.53 -12.95 -24.69
N GLN A 504 9.15 -13.95 -25.31
CA GLN A 504 9.79 -15.06 -24.60
C GLN A 504 10.89 -14.60 -23.62
N ARG A 505 11.56 -13.48 -23.90
CA ARG A 505 12.65 -12.97 -23.08
C ARG A 505 12.12 -12.17 -21.88
N THR A 506 11.03 -11.41 -22.07
CA THR A 506 10.53 -10.44 -21.09
C THR A 506 9.43 -11.02 -20.20
N PHE A 507 8.70 -12.06 -20.65
CA PHE A 507 7.61 -12.65 -19.89
C PHE A 507 8.08 -13.33 -18.60
N GLY A 508 9.31 -13.86 -18.56
CA GLY A 508 9.91 -14.45 -17.35
C GLY A 508 10.04 -13.46 -16.19
N GLY A 509 10.04 -12.15 -16.48
CA GLY A 509 10.01 -11.08 -15.46
C GLY A 509 8.62 -10.81 -14.87
N VAL A 510 7.55 -11.46 -15.35
CA VAL A 510 6.20 -11.25 -14.86
C VAL A 510 5.86 -12.25 -13.75
N THR A 511 5.59 -11.74 -12.55
CA THR A 511 5.08 -12.55 -11.44
C THR A 511 3.58 -12.30 -11.25
N PHE A 512 2.80 -13.40 -11.13
CA PHE A 512 1.36 -13.30 -10.90
C PHE A 512 1.09 -13.53 -9.42
N GLN A 513 0.65 -12.49 -8.71
CA GLN A 513 0.49 -12.51 -7.25
C GLN A 513 -0.78 -11.79 -6.82
N LYS A 514 -1.49 -12.37 -5.84
CA LYS A 514 -2.65 -11.73 -5.19
C LYS A 514 -2.21 -10.73 -4.11
N LYS A 515 -1.08 -11.03 -3.47
CA LYS A 515 -0.52 -10.26 -2.35
C LYS A 515 0.97 -10.05 -2.57
N ALA A 516 1.50 -8.98 -1.99
CA ALA A 516 2.92 -8.80 -1.75
C ALA A 516 3.14 -8.83 -0.23
N GLY A 517 3.92 -9.81 0.26
CA GLY A 517 3.88 -10.18 1.67
C GLY A 517 2.46 -10.62 2.08
N ASP A 518 1.98 -10.12 3.22
CA ASP A 518 0.63 -10.41 3.72
C ASP A 518 -0.44 -9.41 3.25
N THR A 519 -0.07 -8.39 2.49
CA THR A 519 -0.94 -7.29 2.08
C THR A 519 -1.41 -7.46 0.63
N ALA A 520 -2.70 -7.25 0.39
CA ALA A 520 -3.25 -7.22 -0.96
C ALA A 520 -2.68 -6.03 -1.75
N VAL A 521 -2.28 -6.27 -3.01
CA VAL A 521 -1.82 -5.21 -3.91
C VAL A 521 -3.03 -4.48 -4.47
N GLY A 522 -3.15 -3.22 -4.15
CA GLY A 522 -4.18 -2.30 -4.63
C GLY A 522 -3.68 -0.85 -4.48
N TRP A 523 -4.44 0.11 -4.94
CA TRP A 523 -4.05 1.52 -4.91
C TRP A 523 -4.13 2.17 -3.52
N ALA A 524 -4.96 1.65 -2.61
CA ALA A 524 -5.30 2.31 -1.35
C ALA A 524 -4.11 2.55 -0.41
N LEU A 525 -3.17 1.60 -0.30
CA LEU A 525 -1.95 1.75 0.49
C LEU A 525 -1.02 2.83 -0.11
N GLY A 526 -0.81 2.80 -1.43
CA GLY A 526 0.00 3.80 -2.12
C GLY A 526 -0.58 5.21 -2.02
N TYR A 527 -1.91 5.31 -2.06
CA TYR A 527 -2.62 6.56 -1.81
C TYR A 527 -2.37 7.06 -0.39
N MET A 528 -2.51 6.20 0.63
CA MET A 528 -2.21 6.57 2.02
C MET A 528 -0.74 6.98 2.21
N LEU A 529 0.21 6.26 1.62
CA LEU A 529 1.63 6.62 1.66
C LEU A 529 1.87 8.04 1.12
N ASN A 530 1.32 8.34 -0.04
CA ASN A 530 1.42 9.67 -0.64
C ASN A 530 0.76 10.74 0.25
N LEU A 531 -0.38 10.44 0.86
CA LEU A 531 -1.07 11.36 1.76
C LEU A 531 -0.30 11.63 3.05
N THR A 532 0.52 10.70 3.53
CA THR A 532 1.35 10.94 4.72
C THR A 532 2.31 12.11 4.54
N ASN A 533 2.71 12.45 3.31
CA ASN A 533 3.52 13.64 3.02
C ASN A 533 2.81 14.95 3.43
N LEU A 534 1.48 14.97 3.41
CA LEU A 534 0.65 16.13 3.75
C LEU A 534 0.28 16.19 5.24
N ILE A 535 0.52 15.10 6.00
CA ILE A 535 0.21 15.00 7.42
C ILE A 535 1.46 15.37 8.22
N PRO A 536 1.44 16.40 9.09
CA PRO A 536 2.63 16.80 9.85
C PRO A 536 3.19 15.68 10.72
N ALA A 537 4.52 15.58 10.81
CA ALA A 537 5.19 14.70 11.78
C ALA A 537 4.96 15.22 13.21
N GLU A 538 4.90 14.30 14.17
CA GLU A 538 4.92 14.64 15.58
C GLU A 538 6.28 14.23 16.15
N PRO A 539 7.09 15.17 16.68
CA PRO A 539 8.38 14.81 17.25
C PRO A 539 8.17 13.90 18.46
N SER A 540 9.02 12.89 18.59
CA SER A 540 9.06 12.03 19.76
C SER A 540 9.27 12.88 21.02
N ARG A 541 8.46 12.65 22.05
CA ARG A 541 8.66 13.34 23.34
C ARG A 541 9.92 12.78 23.99
N LEU A 542 10.76 13.70 24.45
CA LEU A 542 11.88 13.34 25.28
C LEU A 542 11.36 13.13 26.71
N LEU A 543 11.37 11.90 27.17
CA LEU A 543 11.12 11.58 28.57
C LEU A 543 12.43 11.75 29.35
N LYS A 544 12.36 12.49 30.45
CA LYS A 544 13.42 12.41 31.46
C LYS A 544 13.40 10.98 32.04
N GLY A 545 14.56 10.39 32.25
CA GLY A 545 14.68 8.99 32.70
C GLY A 545 14.08 8.65 34.07
N THR A 546 13.43 9.64 34.71
CA THR A 546 12.62 9.49 35.93
C THR A 546 11.31 10.24 35.75
N ASP A 547 10.21 9.65 36.21
CA ASP A 547 8.92 10.34 36.27
C ASP A 547 9.02 11.55 37.22
N PHE A 548 8.20 12.58 36.97
CA PHE A 548 8.26 13.86 37.69
C PHE A 548 8.13 13.67 39.21
N SER A 549 7.29 12.74 39.68
CA SER A 549 7.08 12.44 41.10
C SER A 549 8.33 11.88 41.75
N SER A 550 8.96 10.89 41.13
CA SER A 550 10.22 10.29 41.61
C SER A 550 11.36 11.29 41.58
N TRP A 551 11.43 12.15 40.57
CA TRP A 551 12.44 13.22 40.50
C TRP A 551 12.29 14.23 41.64
N VAL A 552 11.05 14.67 41.95
CA VAL A 552 10.78 15.57 43.08
C VAL A 552 11.14 14.92 44.40
N VAL A 553 10.78 13.64 44.62
CA VAL A 553 11.13 12.92 45.85
C VAL A 553 12.64 12.82 46.04
N LEU A 554 13.39 12.47 44.99
CA LEU A 554 14.86 12.41 45.04
C LEU A 554 15.48 13.79 45.30
N LEU A 555 14.96 14.84 44.71
CA LEU A 555 15.42 16.22 44.92
C LEU A 555 15.22 16.63 46.38
N LEU A 556 14.05 16.37 46.95
CA LEU A 556 13.76 16.67 48.37
C LEU A 556 14.64 15.83 49.30
N LEU A 557 14.88 14.55 48.99
CA LEU A 557 15.73 13.68 49.77
C LEU A 557 17.21 14.19 49.81
N PHE A 558 17.77 14.53 48.66
CA PHE A 558 19.16 15.04 48.61
C PHE A 558 19.26 16.43 49.25
N ALA A 559 18.27 17.30 49.13
CA ALA A 559 18.19 18.59 49.83
C ALA A 559 18.14 18.38 51.36
N ALA A 560 17.35 17.40 51.83
CA ALA A 560 17.29 17.06 53.28
C ALA A 560 18.63 16.53 53.82
N LEU A 561 19.38 15.72 53.01
CA LEU A 561 20.73 15.27 53.40
C LEU A 561 21.71 16.43 53.56
N LEU A 562 21.65 17.44 52.66
CA LEU A 562 22.48 18.64 52.77
C LEU A 562 22.12 19.47 54.01
N LEU A 563 20.81 19.61 54.29
CA LEU A 563 20.32 20.33 55.47
C LEU A 563 20.78 19.62 56.76
N ALA A 564 20.65 18.29 56.85
CA ALA A 564 21.13 17.50 57.97
C ALA A 564 22.64 17.65 58.15
N ALA A 565 23.44 17.60 57.10
CA ALA A 565 24.88 17.83 57.16
C ALA A 565 25.21 19.22 57.72
N LEU A 566 24.50 20.27 57.28
CA LEU A 566 24.65 21.65 57.75
C LEU A 566 24.34 21.78 59.24
N VAL A 567 23.20 21.17 59.69
CA VAL A 567 22.79 21.19 61.08
C VAL A 567 23.85 20.52 61.99
N LEU A 568 24.37 19.34 61.55
CA LEU A 568 25.41 18.65 62.28
C LEU A 568 26.70 19.47 62.39
N LEU A 569 27.11 20.11 61.30
CA LEU A 569 28.26 21.02 61.29
C LEU A 569 28.09 22.22 62.22
N LEU A 570 26.89 22.83 62.23
CA LEU A 570 26.60 23.94 63.10
C LEU A 570 26.52 23.50 64.59
N CYS A 571 25.98 22.35 64.90
CA CYS A 571 26.00 21.78 66.25
C CYS A 571 27.42 21.50 66.73
N GLN A 572 28.27 20.94 65.88
CA GLN A 572 29.69 20.71 66.19
C GLN A 572 30.45 22.00 66.38
N ALA A 573 30.24 23.03 65.53
CA ALA A 573 30.87 24.32 65.68
C ALA A 573 30.47 25.04 66.98
N ARG A 574 29.21 24.85 67.44
CA ARG A 574 28.76 25.42 68.73
C ARG A 574 29.36 24.67 69.91
N SER A 575 29.50 23.35 69.81
CA SER A 575 30.10 22.54 70.89
C SER A 575 31.57 22.83 71.09
N THR A 576 32.28 23.25 70.02
CA THR A 576 33.71 23.62 70.15
C THR A 576 33.94 25.05 70.67
N LYS A 577 32.86 25.90 70.77
CA LYS A 577 32.92 27.26 71.29
C LYS A 577 32.51 27.39 72.77
N SER A 578 32.33 26.30 73.52
CA SER A 578 32.08 26.37 74.96
C SER A 578 33.35 26.85 75.66
N PRO A 579 33.38 28.03 76.33
CA PRO A 579 34.57 28.50 76.97
C PRO A 579 34.81 27.64 78.18
N SER A 580 36.10 27.21 78.35
CA SER A 580 36.59 26.79 79.64
C SER A 580 36.49 27.98 80.58
N ALA A 581 35.43 28.04 81.38
CA ALA A 581 35.44 28.91 82.57
C ALA A 581 36.22 28.21 83.67
N ILE A 582 37.37 28.70 83.99
CA ILE A 582 38.15 28.77 85.21
C ILE A 582 38.22 27.50 86.08
#